data_2a64860f61fca88f234979556453382f
#
_entry.id   2a64860f61fca88f234979556453382f
#
_cell.length_a   1.000
_cell.length_b   1.000
_cell.length_c   1.000
_cell.angle_alpha   90.00
_cell.angle_beta   90.00
_cell.angle_gamma   90.00
#
_symmetry.space_group_name_H-M   'P 1'
#
loop_
_entity.id
_entity.type
_entity.pdbx_description
1 polymer ?
#
loop_
_entity_poly.entity_id
_entity_poly.type
_entity_poly.pdbx_seq_one_letter_code
_entity_poly.pdbx_strand_id
1 'polypeptide(L)'
;MKETSVRVDGIRSPLLEAGPPGAVEAVVFVHGNPGSTADWTPLVASVGEFGRAVAMDMPGFGAADKPEHFDYSVPGYARHLGRLLAGCDVGRAHLVMHDFGGPWGLAWAAANPHAVASVTLINTGILLDYRWHYMARIWQTPWLGELLMATTTRAATRLLLRHGNPRGLPVEYVDQAFKSFDTGTRRAVLRLYRNSRETNGTMQAIANALRPLDLPAQVVWGAHDPYISVDFAERQREVFPRAEVLILSDSGHWPFIDNPDAVAHTIVPFLRRQLGPRPMRHVHWRRTRRSRTV
;
A
#
# COMPACT_ATOMS: atom_id res chain seq x y z
N MET A 1 18.75 -2.69 2.32
CA MET A 1 17.53 -2.05 2.87
C MET A 1 17.90 -1.25 4.10
N LYS A 2 17.15 -0.17 4.39
CA LYS A 2 17.37 0.72 5.53
C LYS A 2 16.04 0.99 6.20
N GLU A 3 15.97 0.81 7.51
CA GLU A 3 14.85 1.23 8.33
C GLU A 3 15.11 2.64 8.85
N THR A 4 14.14 3.51 8.69
CA THR A 4 14.18 4.92 9.15
C THR A 4 12.81 5.33 9.69
N SER A 5 12.60 6.59 9.92
CA SER A 5 11.27 7.13 10.19
C SER A 5 11.22 8.60 9.77
N VAL A 6 10.05 9.04 9.38
CA VAL A 6 9.75 10.44 9.14
C VAL A 6 8.70 10.92 10.12
N ARG A 7 8.75 12.21 10.49
CA ARG A 7 7.73 12.83 11.33
C ARG A 7 7.03 13.94 10.55
N VAL A 8 5.73 13.80 10.40
CA VAL A 8 4.86 14.72 9.67
C VAL A 8 3.68 15.10 10.55
N ASP A 9 3.46 16.39 10.76
CA ASP A 9 2.41 16.93 11.66
C ASP A 9 2.47 16.35 13.08
N GLY A 10 3.68 16.09 13.57
CA GLY A 10 3.89 15.47 14.88
C GLY A 10 3.73 13.94 14.89
N ILE A 11 3.26 13.31 13.81
CA ILE A 11 3.04 11.86 13.69
C ILE A 11 4.31 11.20 13.15
N ARG A 12 4.86 10.25 13.90
CA ARG A 12 5.99 9.42 13.46
C ARG A 12 5.49 8.26 12.63
N SER A 13 6.04 8.11 11.42
CA SER A 13 5.82 6.98 10.52
C SER A 13 7.14 6.27 10.24
N PRO A 14 7.30 4.99 10.62
CA PRO A 14 8.40 4.15 10.18
C PRO A 14 8.44 4.01 8.66
N LEU A 15 9.64 3.91 8.12
CA LEU A 15 9.93 3.71 6.71
C LEU A 15 10.85 2.52 6.52
N LEU A 16 10.61 1.75 5.48
CA LEU A 16 11.55 0.76 4.93
C LEU A 16 11.95 1.22 3.52
N GLU A 17 13.23 1.45 3.31
CA GLU A 17 13.76 1.98 2.05
C GLU A 17 14.82 1.06 1.44
N ALA A 18 14.86 1.02 0.11
CA ALA A 18 15.90 0.35 -0.66
C ALA A 18 16.19 1.12 -1.95
N GLY A 19 17.35 0.80 -2.57
CA GLY A 19 17.78 1.42 -3.82
C GLY A 19 18.52 2.74 -3.64
N PRO A 20 18.65 3.57 -4.69
CA PRO A 20 19.44 4.80 -4.66
C PRO A 20 18.79 5.85 -3.76
N PRO A 21 19.50 6.31 -2.71
CA PRO A 21 18.96 7.32 -1.81
C PRO A 21 18.75 8.65 -2.55
N GLY A 22 17.69 9.40 -2.19
CA GLY A 22 17.43 10.73 -2.73
C GLY A 22 16.95 10.76 -4.18
N ALA A 23 16.66 9.62 -4.82
CA ALA A 23 15.99 9.64 -6.10
C ALA A 23 14.56 10.21 -5.93
N VAL A 24 14.22 11.21 -6.75
CA VAL A 24 12.91 11.90 -6.70
C VAL A 24 11.77 10.99 -7.18
N GLU A 25 12.06 10.05 -8.07
CA GLU A 25 11.13 9.01 -8.54
C GLU A 25 11.31 7.75 -7.70
N ALA A 26 10.20 7.22 -7.17
CA ALA A 26 10.22 6.06 -6.29
C ALA A 26 9.00 5.16 -6.47
N VAL A 27 9.18 3.86 -6.19
CA VAL A 27 8.08 2.94 -5.93
C VAL A 27 7.66 3.08 -4.48
N VAL A 28 6.39 3.36 -4.25
CA VAL A 28 5.82 3.65 -2.93
C VAL A 28 4.82 2.57 -2.57
N PHE A 29 5.07 1.87 -1.47
CA PHE A 29 4.24 0.78 -0.99
C PHE A 29 3.33 1.26 0.13
N VAL A 30 2.02 1.09 -0.05
CA VAL A 30 0.98 1.53 0.89
C VAL A 30 0.16 0.33 1.32
N HIS A 31 0.32 -0.07 2.58
CA HIS A 31 -0.39 -1.18 3.19
C HIS A 31 -1.86 -0.84 3.50
N GLY A 32 -2.66 -1.85 3.86
CA GLY A 32 -4.04 -1.69 4.29
C GLY A 32 -4.27 -2.03 5.78
N ASN A 33 -5.39 -2.67 6.06
CA ASN A 33 -5.81 -3.07 7.40
C ASN A 33 -6.07 -4.59 7.50
N PRO A 34 -5.32 -5.33 8.34
CA PRO A 34 -4.08 -4.91 9.00
C PRO A 34 -2.91 -4.88 8.03
N GLY A 35 -1.90 -4.07 8.33
CA GLY A 35 -0.69 -4.00 7.52
C GLY A 35 0.39 -3.13 8.12
N SER A 36 1.57 -3.23 7.54
CA SER A 36 2.76 -2.45 7.91
C SER A 36 3.83 -2.49 6.81
N THR A 37 4.94 -1.80 7.02
CA THR A 37 6.14 -1.89 6.16
C THR A 37 6.66 -3.32 6.02
N ALA A 38 6.48 -4.17 7.03
CA ALA A 38 6.95 -5.56 7.04
C ALA A 38 6.32 -6.40 5.91
N ASP A 39 5.09 -6.09 5.51
CA ASP A 39 4.37 -6.76 4.43
C ASP A 39 5.10 -6.67 3.08
N TRP A 40 5.87 -5.62 2.92
CA TRP A 40 6.52 -5.25 1.66
C TRP A 40 7.99 -5.61 1.57
N THR A 41 8.59 -6.16 2.64
CA THR A 41 10.02 -6.41 2.74
C THR A 41 10.61 -7.11 1.52
N PRO A 42 10.05 -8.22 0.98
CA PRO A 42 10.61 -8.87 -0.20
C PRO A 42 10.51 -8.01 -1.48
N LEU A 43 9.39 -7.31 -1.67
CA LEU A 43 9.17 -6.47 -2.86
C LEU A 43 10.03 -5.21 -2.80
N VAL A 44 10.19 -4.58 -1.63
CA VAL A 44 11.09 -3.44 -1.41
C VAL A 44 12.53 -3.83 -1.74
N ALA A 45 12.97 -5.02 -1.31
CA ALA A 45 14.30 -5.54 -1.65
C ALA A 45 14.49 -5.70 -3.16
N SER A 46 13.54 -6.37 -3.83
CA SER A 46 13.59 -6.63 -5.27
C SER A 46 13.56 -5.34 -6.10
N VAL A 47 12.73 -4.37 -5.73
CA VAL A 47 12.67 -3.06 -6.40
C VAL A 47 13.94 -2.27 -6.15
N GLY A 48 14.53 -2.39 -4.96
CA GLY A 48 15.79 -1.73 -4.58
C GLY A 48 16.97 -2.04 -5.48
N GLU A 49 16.94 -3.15 -6.20
CA GLU A 49 17.98 -3.52 -7.17
C GLU A 49 18.00 -2.60 -8.40
N PHE A 50 16.87 -1.98 -8.76
CA PHE A 50 16.77 -1.18 -9.99
C PHE A 50 16.14 0.21 -9.79
N GLY A 51 15.50 0.51 -8.67
CA GLY A 51 14.85 1.78 -8.38
C GLY A 51 14.87 2.11 -6.90
N ARG A 52 14.42 3.33 -6.53
CA ARG A 52 14.14 3.66 -5.15
C ARG A 52 12.81 3.04 -4.76
N ALA A 53 12.80 2.34 -3.63
CA ALA A 53 11.60 1.74 -3.04
C ALA A 53 11.40 2.33 -1.64
N VAL A 54 10.17 2.71 -1.31
CA VAL A 54 9.79 3.27 -0.01
C VAL A 54 8.49 2.62 0.44
N ALA A 55 8.51 1.90 1.55
CA ALA A 55 7.31 1.46 2.24
C ALA A 55 7.15 2.27 3.53
N MET A 56 5.93 2.51 3.98
CA MET A 56 5.63 3.33 5.15
C MET A 56 4.51 2.75 6.00
N ASP A 57 4.67 2.86 7.33
CA ASP A 57 3.57 2.59 8.25
C ASP A 57 2.65 3.81 8.31
N MET A 58 1.38 3.61 7.99
CA MET A 58 0.37 4.66 8.03
C MET A 58 -0.14 4.88 9.47
N PRO A 59 -0.57 6.10 9.84
CA PRO A 59 -1.06 6.41 11.18
C PRO A 59 -2.10 5.41 11.67
N GLY A 60 -1.93 4.91 12.89
CA GLY A 60 -2.83 3.91 13.45
C GLY A 60 -2.39 2.46 13.24
N PHE A 61 -1.39 2.20 12.39
CA PHE A 61 -0.96 0.86 12.00
C PHE A 61 0.54 0.64 12.21
N GLY A 62 0.95 -0.63 12.21
CA GLY A 62 2.34 -1.01 12.40
C GLY A 62 2.95 -0.37 13.64
N ALA A 63 4.14 0.19 13.48
CA ALA A 63 4.85 0.95 14.51
C ALA A 63 4.73 2.48 14.34
N ALA A 64 3.79 2.95 13.49
CA ALA A 64 3.45 4.37 13.42
C ALA A 64 2.71 4.85 14.68
N ASP A 65 2.77 6.16 14.93
CA ASP A 65 1.97 6.78 15.97
C ASP A 65 0.46 6.56 15.70
N LYS A 66 -0.33 6.50 16.78
CA LYS A 66 -1.77 6.21 16.74
C LYS A 66 -2.58 7.35 17.40
N PRO A 67 -2.47 8.59 16.87
CA PRO A 67 -3.03 9.76 17.50
C PRO A 67 -4.56 9.75 17.49
N GLU A 68 -5.16 10.19 18.58
CA GLU A 68 -6.62 10.22 18.73
C GLU A 68 -7.28 11.22 17.78
N HIS A 69 -6.59 12.29 17.45
CA HIS A 69 -7.11 13.39 16.64
C HIS A 69 -6.78 13.26 15.14
N PHE A 70 -6.18 12.15 14.71
CA PHE A 70 -5.96 11.94 13.29
C PHE A 70 -7.30 11.75 12.57
N ASP A 71 -7.39 12.29 11.34
CA ASP A 71 -8.53 12.08 10.46
C ASP A 71 -8.43 10.67 9.81
N TYR A 72 -9.01 9.68 10.48
CA TYR A 72 -9.07 8.28 10.01
C TYR A 72 -10.08 8.11 8.87
N SER A 73 -10.10 9.00 7.90
CA SER A 73 -10.91 8.94 6.68
C SER A 73 -10.02 8.76 5.44
N VAL A 74 -10.60 8.34 4.31
CA VAL A 74 -9.85 8.24 3.04
C VAL A 74 -9.16 9.56 2.68
N PRO A 75 -9.83 10.73 2.73
CA PRO A 75 -9.17 12.01 2.50
C PRO A 75 -8.08 12.35 3.52
N GLY A 76 -8.27 11.98 4.79
CA GLY A 76 -7.28 12.21 5.85
C GLY A 76 -5.98 11.45 5.58
N TYR A 77 -6.10 10.17 5.26
CA TYR A 77 -4.96 9.34 4.89
C TYR A 77 -4.28 9.80 3.59
N ALA A 78 -5.06 10.19 2.57
CA ALA A 78 -4.50 10.72 1.31
C ALA A 78 -3.67 11.99 1.53
N ARG A 79 -4.16 12.91 2.37
CA ARG A 79 -3.39 14.12 2.75
C ARG A 79 -2.11 13.77 3.50
N HIS A 80 -2.20 12.83 4.45
CA HIS A 80 -1.04 12.40 5.22
C HIS A 80 0.00 11.70 4.32
N LEU A 81 -0.43 10.83 3.41
CA LEU A 81 0.44 10.20 2.41
C LEU A 81 1.20 11.26 1.59
N GLY A 82 0.50 12.29 1.10
CA GLY A 82 1.16 13.36 0.35
C GLY A 82 2.25 14.08 1.14
N ARG A 83 2.03 14.30 2.43
CA ARG A 83 3.03 14.91 3.32
C ARG A 83 4.19 13.97 3.65
N LEU A 84 3.92 12.66 3.78
CA LEU A 84 4.98 11.64 3.93
C LEU A 84 5.88 11.61 2.69
N LEU A 85 5.29 11.61 1.49
CA LEU A 85 6.02 11.61 0.23
C LEU A 85 6.88 12.88 0.08
N ALA A 86 6.33 14.04 0.43
CA ALA A 86 7.09 15.30 0.46
C ALA A 86 8.25 15.24 1.48
N GLY A 87 8.00 14.70 2.69
CA GLY A 87 9.03 14.51 3.71
C GLY A 87 10.12 13.49 3.34
N CYS A 88 9.85 12.64 2.35
CA CYS A 88 10.80 11.69 1.77
C CYS A 88 11.41 12.18 0.44
N ASP A 89 11.16 13.41 0.02
CA ASP A 89 11.60 13.96 -1.28
C ASP A 89 11.13 13.11 -2.49
N VAL A 90 9.95 12.50 -2.41
CA VAL A 90 9.34 11.76 -3.51
C VAL A 90 8.46 12.72 -4.33
N GLY A 91 8.93 13.10 -5.50
CA GLY A 91 8.21 13.98 -6.44
C GLY A 91 7.41 13.23 -7.50
N ARG A 92 7.75 11.95 -7.74
CA ARG A 92 7.04 11.08 -8.68
C ARG A 92 6.92 9.67 -8.10
N ALA A 93 5.71 9.15 -8.01
CA ALA A 93 5.42 7.89 -7.35
C ALA A 93 4.84 6.83 -8.29
N HIS A 94 5.38 5.61 -8.22
CA HIS A 94 4.76 4.39 -8.70
C HIS A 94 4.11 3.72 -7.48
N LEU A 95 2.79 3.83 -7.36
CA LEU A 95 2.09 3.35 -6.17
C LEU A 95 1.86 1.84 -6.22
N VAL A 96 2.24 1.13 -5.18
CA VAL A 96 1.90 -0.27 -4.93
C VAL A 96 1.02 -0.32 -3.70
N MET A 97 -0.22 -0.74 -3.85
CA MET A 97 -1.26 -0.57 -2.84
C MET A 97 -1.98 -1.88 -2.56
N HIS A 98 -2.38 -2.06 -1.31
CA HIS A 98 -3.18 -3.19 -0.86
C HIS A 98 -4.32 -2.71 0.04
N ASP A 99 -5.49 -3.34 -0.06
CA ASP A 99 -6.66 -3.10 0.81
C ASP A 99 -6.97 -1.59 0.95
N PHE A 100 -7.06 -1.01 2.13
CA PHE A 100 -7.27 0.43 2.35
C PHE A 100 -6.16 1.31 1.77
N GLY A 101 -4.95 0.78 1.57
CA GLY A 101 -3.90 1.50 0.85
C GLY A 101 -4.32 1.94 -0.55
N GLY A 102 -5.21 1.16 -1.20
CA GLY A 102 -5.81 1.54 -2.48
C GLY A 102 -6.60 2.84 -2.42
N PRO A 103 -7.70 2.93 -1.67
CA PRO A 103 -8.43 4.17 -1.49
C PRO A 103 -7.57 5.36 -1.07
N TRP A 104 -6.61 5.16 -0.15
CA TRP A 104 -5.71 6.23 0.30
C TRP A 104 -4.79 6.73 -0.81
N GLY A 105 -4.10 5.81 -1.49
CA GLY A 105 -3.16 6.15 -2.56
C GLY A 105 -3.86 6.68 -3.80
N LEU A 106 -5.02 6.10 -4.18
CA LEU A 106 -5.78 6.56 -5.34
C LEU A 106 -6.42 7.95 -5.10
N ALA A 107 -6.86 8.25 -3.88
CA ALA A 107 -7.32 9.60 -3.52
C ALA A 107 -6.18 10.62 -3.59
N TRP A 108 -4.98 10.26 -3.12
CA TRP A 108 -3.79 11.09 -3.30
C TRP A 108 -3.44 11.28 -4.77
N ALA A 109 -3.45 10.21 -5.56
CA ALA A 109 -3.15 10.27 -7.01
C ALA A 109 -4.13 11.17 -7.76
N ALA A 110 -5.42 11.09 -7.44
CA ALA A 110 -6.45 11.94 -8.03
C ALA A 110 -6.24 13.42 -7.72
N ALA A 111 -5.73 13.75 -6.53
CA ALA A 111 -5.39 15.11 -6.14
C ALA A 111 -4.02 15.60 -6.67
N ASN A 112 -3.15 14.68 -7.10
CA ASN A 112 -1.78 14.96 -7.54
C ASN A 112 -1.44 14.28 -8.88
N PRO A 113 -2.19 14.53 -9.96
CA PRO A 113 -2.10 13.76 -11.21
C PRO A 113 -0.70 13.83 -11.88
N HIS A 114 0.06 14.90 -11.64
CA HIS A 114 1.41 15.05 -12.19
C HIS A 114 2.49 14.31 -11.38
N ALA A 115 2.18 13.91 -10.15
CA ALA A 115 3.09 13.21 -9.25
C ALA A 115 2.93 11.69 -9.25
N VAL A 116 1.87 11.15 -9.88
CA VAL A 116 1.67 9.71 -10.04
C VAL A 116 2.15 9.25 -11.41
N ALA A 117 2.91 8.16 -11.44
CA ALA A 117 3.49 7.60 -12.66
C ALA A 117 2.81 6.30 -13.10
N SER A 118 2.48 5.42 -12.16
CA SER A 118 1.75 4.17 -12.38
C SER A 118 1.09 3.69 -11.10
N VAL A 119 0.17 2.76 -11.20
CA VAL A 119 -0.50 2.13 -10.07
C VAL A 119 -0.40 0.61 -10.15
N THR A 120 -0.15 -0.02 -9.01
CA THR A 120 -0.25 -1.47 -8.80
C THR A 120 -1.27 -1.72 -7.71
N LEU A 121 -2.30 -2.45 -8.03
CA LEU A 121 -3.44 -2.73 -7.15
C LEU A 121 -3.41 -4.21 -6.77
N ILE A 122 -3.28 -4.51 -5.49
CA ILE A 122 -3.27 -5.87 -4.96
C ILE A 122 -4.48 -6.03 -4.06
N ASN A 123 -5.48 -6.80 -4.49
CA ASN A 123 -6.75 -6.98 -3.77
C ASN A 123 -7.34 -5.63 -3.30
N THR A 124 -7.29 -4.64 -4.16
CA THR A 124 -7.82 -3.29 -3.92
C THR A 124 -8.01 -2.54 -5.23
N GLY A 125 -8.64 -1.36 -5.17
CA GLY A 125 -8.81 -0.48 -6.32
C GLY A 125 -9.99 0.48 -6.15
N ILE A 126 -10.56 0.88 -7.27
CA ILE A 126 -11.83 1.60 -7.31
C ILE A 126 -12.97 0.60 -7.16
N LEU A 127 -13.66 0.64 -6.04
CA LEU A 127 -14.70 -0.31 -5.65
C LEU A 127 -16.07 0.37 -5.70
N LEU A 128 -16.58 0.62 -6.90
CA LEU A 128 -17.93 1.16 -7.09
C LEU A 128 -18.98 0.11 -6.73
N ASP A 129 -20.02 0.51 -6.01
CA ASP A 129 -21.09 -0.35 -5.53
C ASP A 129 -20.63 -1.44 -4.54
N TYR A 130 -19.48 -1.24 -3.91
CA TYR A 130 -18.94 -2.16 -2.91
C TYR A 130 -19.86 -2.24 -1.69
N ARG A 131 -20.14 -3.47 -1.29
CA ARG A 131 -20.90 -3.77 -0.07
C ARG A 131 -19.96 -4.29 1.00
N TRP A 132 -19.94 -3.59 2.12
CA TRP A 132 -19.09 -3.96 3.25
C TRP A 132 -19.27 -5.41 3.68
N HIS A 133 -18.16 -6.12 3.81
CA HIS A 133 -18.11 -7.48 4.33
C HIS A 133 -18.59 -7.55 5.80
N TYR A 134 -18.89 -8.76 6.28
CA TYR A 134 -19.51 -8.96 7.60
C TYR A 134 -18.69 -8.37 8.75
N MET A 135 -17.34 -8.51 8.74
CA MET A 135 -16.47 -7.94 9.79
C MET A 135 -16.53 -6.42 9.81
N ALA A 136 -16.53 -5.77 8.66
CA ALA A 136 -16.65 -4.33 8.56
C ALA A 136 -17.95 -3.83 9.19
N ARG A 137 -19.08 -4.52 8.94
CA ARG A 137 -20.38 -4.18 9.56
C ARG A 137 -20.36 -4.28 11.07
N ILE A 138 -19.64 -5.26 11.63
CA ILE A 138 -19.46 -5.40 13.08
C ILE A 138 -18.64 -4.21 13.61
N TRP A 139 -17.51 -3.89 12.98
CA TRP A 139 -16.64 -2.77 13.39
C TRP A 139 -17.31 -1.40 13.25
N GLN A 140 -18.18 -1.24 12.26
CA GLN A 140 -18.99 -0.04 12.08
C GLN A 140 -20.09 0.13 13.13
N THR A 141 -20.52 -0.96 13.78
CA THR A 141 -21.58 -0.93 14.79
C THR A 141 -21.01 -0.52 16.15
N PRO A 142 -21.46 0.62 16.74
CA PRO A 142 -21.02 1.01 18.08
C PRO A 142 -21.28 -0.09 19.12
N TRP A 143 -20.46 -0.18 20.13
CA TRP A 143 -20.43 -1.17 21.19
C TRP A 143 -20.09 -2.60 20.73
N LEU A 144 -20.64 -3.06 19.62
CA LEU A 144 -20.33 -4.38 19.08
C LEU A 144 -18.89 -4.44 18.54
N GLY A 145 -18.47 -3.39 17.86
CA GLY A 145 -17.08 -3.25 17.38
C GLY A 145 -16.09 -3.22 18.54
N GLU A 146 -16.36 -2.44 19.59
CA GLU A 146 -15.52 -2.37 20.79
C GLU A 146 -15.44 -3.73 21.51
N LEU A 147 -16.58 -4.40 21.66
CA LEU A 147 -16.63 -5.72 22.29
C LEU A 147 -15.78 -6.75 21.53
N LEU A 148 -15.95 -6.80 20.20
CA LEU A 148 -15.15 -7.69 19.35
C LEU A 148 -13.66 -7.37 19.47
N MET A 149 -13.28 -6.08 19.41
CA MET A 149 -11.88 -5.67 19.56
C MET A 149 -11.30 -6.02 20.92
N ALA A 150 -12.08 -5.88 21.99
CA ALA A 150 -11.64 -6.22 23.36
C ALA A 150 -11.43 -7.73 23.53
N THR A 151 -12.23 -8.56 22.85
CA THR A 151 -12.19 -10.02 22.97
C THR A 151 -11.33 -10.70 21.90
N THR A 152 -10.70 -9.94 21.01
CA THR A 152 -9.83 -10.50 19.95
C THR A 152 -8.62 -11.20 20.57
N THR A 153 -8.49 -12.50 20.31
CA THR A 153 -7.38 -13.33 20.75
C THR A 153 -6.47 -13.71 19.57
N ARG A 154 -5.25 -14.17 19.87
CA ARG A 154 -4.33 -14.69 18.84
C ARG A 154 -4.97 -15.84 18.03
N ALA A 155 -5.71 -16.74 18.69
CA ALA A 155 -6.39 -17.83 18.02
C ALA A 155 -7.49 -17.32 17.05
N ALA A 156 -8.28 -16.34 17.48
CA ALA A 156 -9.29 -15.70 16.64
C ALA A 156 -8.67 -14.97 15.44
N THR A 157 -7.56 -14.23 15.64
CA THR A 157 -6.80 -13.59 14.57
C THR A 157 -6.29 -14.61 13.58
N ARG A 158 -5.70 -15.72 14.06
CA ARG A 158 -5.23 -16.81 13.20
C ARG A 158 -6.35 -17.41 12.34
N LEU A 159 -7.52 -17.65 12.95
CA LEU A 159 -8.68 -18.19 12.24
C LEU A 159 -9.18 -17.23 11.17
N LEU A 160 -9.28 -15.93 11.50
CA LEU A 160 -9.71 -14.89 10.56
C LEU A 160 -8.78 -14.76 9.36
N LEU A 161 -7.47 -14.69 9.60
CA LEU A 161 -6.46 -14.59 8.54
C LEU A 161 -6.42 -15.85 7.69
N ARG A 162 -6.58 -17.03 8.29
CA ARG A 162 -6.67 -18.31 7.54
C ARG A 162 -7.93 -18.38 6.66
N HIS A 163 -9.06 -17.84 7.13
CA HIS A 163 -10.29 -17.78 6.33
C HIS A 163 -10.10 -16.97 5.05
N GLY A 164 -9.32 -15.90 5.11
CA GLY A 164 -9.03 -15.04 3.96
C GLY A 164 -7.91 -15.53 3.03
N ASN A 165 -7.26 -16.67 3.35
CA ASN A 165 -6.08 -17.13 2.61
C ASN A 165 -6.03 -18.66 2.57
N PRO A 166 -6.53 -19.29 1.51
CA PRO A 166 -6.64 -20.75 1.41
C PRO A 166 -5.29 -21.48 1.45
N ARG A 167 -4.20 -20.87 0.94
CA ARG A 167 -2.84 -21.41 1.07
C ARG A 167 -2.30 -21.31 2.51
N GLY A 168 -3.00 -20.59 3.39
CA GLY A 168 -2.53 -20.24 4.73
C GLY A 168 -1.52 -19.10 4.73
N LEU A 169 -1.23 -18.61 5.93
CA LEU A 169 -0.22 -17.59 6.15
C LEU A 169 0.86 -18.13 7.12
N PRO A 170 2.14 -17.74 6.96
CA PRO A 170 3.20 -18.11 7.89
C PRO A 170 2.83 -17.76 9.33
N VAL A 171 3.21 -18.62 10.28
CA VAL A 171 2.90 -18.40 11.72
C VAL A 171 3.52 -17.09 12.21
N GLU A 172 4.71 -16.80 11.75
CA GLU A 172 5.47 -15.59 12.08
C GLU A 172 4.72 -14.32 11.62
N TYR A 173 4.10 -14.38 10.43
CA TYR A 173 3.27 -13.28 9.93
C TYR A 173 2.03 -13.08 10.81
N VAL A 174 1.33 -14.16 11.13
CA VAL A 174 0.14 -14.11 12.01
C VAL A 174 0.49 -13.55 13.38
N ASP A 175 1.62 -13.97 13.95
CA ASP A 175 2.10 -13.50 15.23
C ASP A 175 2.46 -12.02 15.22
N GLN A 176 3.14 -11.58 14.17
CA GLN A 176 3.47 -10.17 13.97
C GLN A 176 2.21 -9.31 13.78
N ALA A 177 1.26 -9.77 12.96
CA ALA A 177 -0.02 -9.10 12.76
C ALA A 177 -0.79 -8.95 14.08
N PHE A 178 -0.87 -10.02 14.90
CA PHE A 178 -1.52 -9.98 16.22
C PHE A 178 -0.79 -9.04 17.18
N LYS A 179 0.55 -9.09 17.22
CA LYS A 179 1.37 -8.22 18.08
C LYS A 179 1.19 -6.73 17.74
N SER A 180 1.09 -6.41 16.44
CA SER A 180 0.88 -5.05 15.95
C SER A 180 -0.56 -4.56 16.16
N PHE A 181 -1.50 -5.49 16.42
CA PHE A 181 -2.91 -5.18 16.65
C PHE A 181 -3.17 -4.78 18.11
N ASP A 182 -2.40 -3.81 18.59
CA ASP A 182 -2.48 -3.25 19.92
C ASP A 182 -3.76 -2.40 20.14
N THR A 183 -3.95 -1.89 21.34
CA THR A 183 -5.14 -1.09 21.70
C THR A 183 -5.28 0.17 20.82
N GLY A 184 -4.16 0.80 20.44
CA GLY A 184 -4.17 1.97 19.54
C GLY A 184 -4.64 1.60 18.14
N THR A 185 -4.11 0.51 17.57
CA THR A 185 -4.53 -0.02 16.27
C THR A 185 -6.00 -0.43 16.27
N ARG A 186 -6.49 -1.10 17.32
CA ARG A 186 -7.92 -1.46 17.44
C ARG A 186 -8.83 -0.23 17.38
N ARG A 187 -8.45 0.85 18.07
CA ARG A 187 -9.19 2.14 17.99
C ARG A 187 -9.12 2.75 16.59
N ALA A 188 -7.93 2.74 15.97
CA ALA A 188 -7.73 3.26 14.61
C ALA A 188 -8.61 2.51 13.59
N VAL A 189 -8.66 1.18 13.65
CA VAL A 189 -9.52 0.35 12.81
C VAL A 189 -11.00 0.72 12.98
N LEU A 190 -11.50 0.82 14.21
CA LEU A 190 -12.90 1.20 14.43
C LEU A 190 -13.22 2.59 13.84
N ARG A 191 -12.32 3.56 14.02
CA ARG A 191 -12.49 4.91 13.45
C ARG A 191 -12.45 4.89 11.93
N LEU A 192 -11.49 4.18 11.34
CA LEU A 192 -11.36 4.02 9.89
C LEU A 192 -12.65 3.46 9.28
N TYR A 193 -13.15 2.35 9.78
CA TYR A 193 -14.36 1.73 9.23
C TYR A 193 -15.61 2.59 9.43
N ARG A 194 -15.72 3.30 10.54
CA ARG A 194 -16.85 4.21 10.82
C ARG A 194 -16.84 5.44 9.92
N ASN A 195 -15.64 5.98 9.64
CA ASN A 195 -15.48 7.13 8.75
C ASN A 195 -15.53 6.75 7.26
N SER A 196 -15.53 5.44 6.96
CA SER A 196 -15.59 4.91 5.59
C SER A 196 -16.93 4.26 5.23
N ARG A 197 -18.03 4.55 5.96
CA ARG A 197 -19.34 3.94 5.69
C ARG A 197 -19.87 4.30 4.32
N GLU A 198 -19.76 5.56 3.95
CA GLU A 198 -20.25 6.13 2.69
C GLU A 198 -19.07 6.36 1.74
N THR A 199 -18.66 5.31 1.02
CA THR A 199 -17.48 5.40 0.14
C THR A 199 -17.82 5.60 -1.34
N ASN A 200 -19.04 5.27 -1.78
CA ASN A 200 -19.40 5.29 -3.21
C ASN A 200 -19.17 6.65 -3.87
N GLY A 201 -19.63 7.74 -3.27
CA GLY A 201 -19.43 9.09 -3.79
C GLY A 201 -17.94 9.47 -3.89
N THR A 202 -17.16 9.10 -2.88
CA THR A 202 -15.70 9.31 -2.86
C THR A 202 -15.02 8.49 -3.95
N MET A 203 -15.35 7.21 -4.08
CA MET A 203 -14.79 6.33 -5.12
C MET A 203 -15.15 6.81 -6.53
N GLN A 204 -16.39 7.27 -6.74
CA GLN A 204 -16.80 7.82 -8.02
C GLN A 204 -16.04 9.11 -8.38
N ALA A 205 -15.81 9.99 -7.42
CA ALA A 205 -15.01 11.21 -7.62
C ALA A 205 -13.55 10.87 -7.99
N ILE A 206 -12.94 9.91 -7.29
CA ILE A 206 -11.59 9.42 -7.58
C ILE A 206 -11.53 8.80 -8.98
N ALA A 207 -12.49 7.93 -9.32
CA ALA A 207 -12.57 7.30 -10.65
C ALA A 207 -12.65 8.33 -11.78
N ASN A 208 -13.51 9.35 -11.61
CA ASN A 208 -13.67 10.41 -12.60
C ASN A 208 -12.39 11.23 -12.79
N ALA A 209 -11.62 11.47 -11.72
CA ALA A 209 -10.36 12.19 -11.78
C ALA A 209 -9.22 11.36 -12.41
N LEU A 210 -9.19 10.04 -12.15
CA LEU A 210 -8.10 9.17 -12.63
C LEU A 210 -8.31 8.65 -14.05
N ARG A 211 -9.54 8.39 -14.47
CA ARG A 211 -9.86 7.84 -15.80
C ARG A 211 -9.22 8.61 -16.97
N PRO A 212 -9.24 9.96 -17.00
CA PRO A 212 -8.63 10.73 -18.11
C PRO A 212 -7.10 10.63 -18.16
N LEU A 213 -6.44 10.18 -17.07
CA LEU A 213 -4.99 10.12 -16.99
C LEU A 213 -4.41 8.90 -17.71
N ASP A 214 -5.22 7.88 -17.99
CA ASP A 214 -4.82 6.61 -18.63
C ASP A 214 -3.51 6.04 -18.06
N LEU A 215 -3.42 6.03 -16.73
CA LEU A 215 -2.22 5.59 -16.02
C LEU A 215 -1.89 4.14 -16.34
N PRO A 216 -0.60 3.80 -16.53
CA PRO A 216 -0.18 2.41 -16.52
C PRO A 216 -0.60 1.73 -15.21
N ALA A 217 -1.28 0.60 -15.30
CA ALA A 217 -1.81 -0.11 -14.14
C ALA A 217 -1.50 -1.59 -14.19
N GLN A 218 -1.13 -2.17 -13.04
CA GLN A 218 -1.04 -3.60 -12.79
C GLN A 218 -2.05 -3.95 -11.72
N VAL A 219 -2.87 -4.97 -11.97
CA VAL A 219 -3.85 -5.50 -11.00
C VAL A 219 -3.47 -6.94 -10.69
N VAL A 220 -3.30 -7.26 -9.42
CA VAL A 220 -3.06 -8.64 -8.94
C VAL A 220 -4.15 -8.96 -7.93
N TRP A 221 -4.84 -10.08 -8.10
CA TRP A 221 -5.97 -10.42 -7.24
C TRP A 221 -5.98 -11.89 -6.86
N GLY A 222 -6.08 -12.18 -5.56
CA GLY A 222 -6.35 -13.53 -5.07
C GLY A 222 -7.83 -13.85 -5.24
N ALA A 223 -8.14 -14.93 -5.94
CA ALA A 223 -9.51 -15.32 -6.29
C ALA A 223 -10.38 -15.68 -5.09
N HIS A 224 -9.76 -16.04 -3.97
CA HIS A 224 -10.42 -16.46 -2.74
C HIS A 224 -10.51 -15.37 -1.67
N ASP A 225 -10.42 -14.10 -2.07
CA ASP A 225 -10.59 -12.96 -1.15
C ASP A 225 -12.04 -12.91 -0.62
N PRO A 226 -12.28 -13.12 0.69
CA PRO A 226 -13.63 -13.10 1.26
C PRO A 226 -14.11 -11.67 1.59
N TYR A 227 -13.25 -10.68 1.46
CA TYR A 227 -13.52 -9.29 1.81
C TYR A 227 -13.87 -8.46 0.58
N ILE A 228 -13.11 -8.63 -0.50
CA ILE A 228 -13.27 -7.88 -1.74
C ILE A 228 -13.35 -8.88 -2.90
N SER A 229 -14.55 -9.04 -3.49
CA SER A 229 -14.79 -10.01 -4.57
C SER A 229 -13.81 -9.85 -5.72
N VAL A 230 -13.37 -10.97 -6.28
CA VAL A 230 -12.53 -11.03 -7.48
C VAL A 230 -13.15 -10.33 -8.69
N ASP A 231 -14.47 -10.15 -8.71
CA ASP A 231 -15.18 -9.43 -9.78
C ASP A 231 -14.68 -7.99 -9.94
N PHE A 232 -14.15 -7.41 -8.86
CA PHE A 232 -13.56 -6.07 -8.93
C PHE A 232 -12.22 -6.03 -9.67
N ALA A 233 -11.53 -7.15 -9.87
CA ALA A 233 -10.24 -7.16 -10.55
C ALA A 233 -10.35 -6.66 -12.00
N GLU A 234 -11.24 -7.25 -12.80
CA GLU A 234 -11.46 -6.83 -14.20
C GLU A 234 -12.14 -5.45 -14.29
N ARG A 235 -12.99 -5.09 -13.32
CA ARG A 235 -13.64 -3.78 -13.27
C ARG A 235 -12.67 -2.61 -13.09
N GLN A 236 -11.41 -2.87 -12.69
CA GLN A 236 -10.40 -1.81 -12.66
C GLN A 236 -10.12 -1.23 -14.06
N ARG A 237 -10.39 -1.96 -15.14
CA ARG A 237 -10.29 -1.46 -16.52
C ARG A 237 -11.31 -0.35 -16.83
N GLU A 238 -12.36 -0.20 -16.05
CA GLU A 238 -13.31 0.92 -16.17
C GLU A 238 -12.64 2.28 -15.87
N VAL A 239 -11.55 2.26 -15.08
CA VAL A 239 -10.78 3.46 -14.70
C VAL A 239 -9.39 3.44 -15.31
N PHE A 240 -8.78 2.28 -15.45
CA PHE A 240 -7.45 2.06 -16.03
C PHE A 240 -7.57 1.13 -17.25
N PRO A 241 -7.93 1.65 -18.44
CA PRO A 241 -8.31 0.81 -19.61
C PRO A 241 -7.21 -0.15 -20.04
N ARG A 242 -5.94 0.21 -19.82
CA ARG A 242 -4.76 -0.61 -20.18
C ARG A 242 -4.22 -1.46 -19.02
N ALA A 243 -5.01 -1.65 -17.96
CA ALA A 243 -4.56 -2.44 -16.82
C ALA A 243 -4.20 -3.87 -17.22
N GLU A 244 -3.02 -4.31 -16.82
CA GLU A 244 -2.59 -5.71 -16.86
C GLU A 244 -3.20 -6.41 -15.64
N VAL A 245 -4.14 -7.34 -15.83
CA VAL A 245 -4.85 -8.01 -14.73
C VAL A 245 -4.37 -9.45 -14.61
N LEU A 246 -3.96 -9.84 -13.41
CA LEU A 246 -3.64 -11.22 -13.02
C LEU A 246 -4.52 -11.65 -11.85
N ILE A 247 -5.27 -12.73 -12.05
CA ILE A 247 -6.02 -13.40 -10.99
C ILE A 247 -5.27 -14.65 -10.56
N LEU A 248 -4.91 -14.75 -9.28
CA LEU A 248 -4.26 -15.88 -8.66
C LEU A 248 -5.33 -16.84 -8.09
N SER A 249 -5.56 -17.94 -8.77
CA SER A 249 -6.66 -18.87 -8.52
C SER A 249 -6.63 -19.54 -7.14
N ASP A 250 -5.46 -19.59 -6.51
CA ASP A 250 -5.21 -20.27 -5.24
C ASP A 250 -4.77 -19.32 -4.11
N SER A 251 -4.85 -18.01 -4.33
CA SER A 251 -4.50 -16.96 -3.35
C SER A 251 -5.74 -16.28 -2.78
N GLY A 252 -5.57 -15.73 -1.58
CA GLY A 252 -6.59 -14.95 -0.86
C GLY A 252 -6.31 -13.46 -0.83
N HIS A 253 -6.68 -12.84 0.28
CA HIS A 253 -6.61 -11.39 0.45
C HIS A 253 -5.17 -10.84 0.55
N TRP A 254 -4.20 -11.64 1.02
CA TRP A 254 -2.78 -11.26 1.10
C TRP A 254 -1.91 -12.08 0.14
N PRO A 255 -2.06 -11.94 -1.20
CA PRO A 255 -1.34 -12.77 -2.15
C PRO A 255 0.18 -12.58 -2.10
N PHE A 256 0.67 -11.40 -1.71
CA PHE A 256 2.10 -11.14 -1.51
C PHE A 256 2.69 -11.88 -0.29
N ILE A 257 1.84 -12.49 0.55
CA ILE A 257 2.27 -13.34 1.68
C ILE A 257 1.99 -14.81 1.37
N ASP A 258 0.83 -15.16 0.79
CA ASP A 258 0.47 -16.55 0.54
C ASP A 258 1.04 -17.10 -0.79
N ASN A 259 1.38 -16.22 -1.73
CA ASN A 259 1.97 -16.56 -3.04
C ASN A 259 2.99 -15.50 -3.50
N PRO A 260 4.05 -15.24 -2.68
CA PRO A 260 4.97 -14.14 -2.91
C PRO A 260 5.69 -14.19 -4.26
N ASP A 261 6.04 -15.40 -4.72
CA ASP A 261 6.76 -15.57 -5.99
C ASP A 261 5.91 -15.15 -7.19
N ALA A 262 4.63 -15.56 -7.25
CA ALA A 262 3.75 -15.17 -8.33
C ALA A 262 3.52 -13.64 -8.36
N VAL A 263 3.36 -13.04 -7.18
CA VAL A 263 3.22 -11.58 -7.05
C VAL A 263 4.50 -10.87 -7.51
N ALA A 264 5.66 -11.31 -7.05
CA ALA A 264 6.95 -10.71 -7.44
C ALA A 264 7.22 -10.85 -8.94
N HIS A 265 6.99 -12.04 -9.52
CA HIS A 265 7.16 -12.29 -10.96
C HIS A 265 6.24 -11.42 -11.83
N THR A 266 5.12 -10.94 -11.29
CA THR A 266 4.19 -10.05 -12.01
C THR A 266 4.55 -8.59 -11.82
N ILE A 267 4.72 -8.15 -10.58
CA ILE A 267 4.84 -6.73 -10.22
C ILE A 267 6.25 -6.20 -10.53
N VAL A 268 7.31 -6.97 -10.27
CA VAL A 268 8.68 -6.48 -10.45
C VAL A 268 9.00 -6.16 -11.92
N PRO A 269 8.67 -7.00 -12.91
CA PRO A 269 8.85 -6.63 -14.32
C PRO A 269 8.02 -5.43 -14.76
N PHE A 270 6.76 -5.31 -14.29
CA PHE A 270 5.93 -4.13 -14.56
C PHE A 270 6.61 -2.86 -14.05
N LEU A 271 7.00 -2.82 -12.78
CA LEU A 271 7.65 -1.66 -12.18
C LEU A 271 8.99 -1.33 -12.86
N ARG A 272 9.75 -2.35 -13.26
CA ARG A 272 11.00 -2.14 -14.00
C ARG A 272 10.76 -1.47 -15.36
N ARG A 273 9.69 -1.84 -16.06
CA ARG A 273 9.30 -1.18 -17.32
C ARG A 273 8.89 0.28 -17.09
N GLN A 274 8.16 0.56 -15.98
CA GLN A 274 7.67 1.90 -15.69
C GLN A 274 8.77 2.87 -15.24
N LEU A 275 9.74 2.41 -14.46
CA LEU A 275 10.89 3.22 -14.04
C LEU A 275 11.87 3.54 -15.18
N GLY A 276 11.81 2.79 -16.31
CA GLY A 276 12.69 2.96 -17.44
C GLY A 276 14.17 2.59 -17.18
N PRO A 277 15.03 2.64 -18.21
CA PRO A 277 16.47 2.44 -18.03
C PRO A 277 17.06 3.61 -17.21
N ARG A 278 17.83 3.30 -16.19
CA ARG A 278 18.59 4.33 -15.45
C ARG A 278 19.51 5.08 -16.43
N PRO A 279 19.51 6.42 -16.45
CA PRO A 279 20.56 7.14 -17.16
C PRO A 279 21.90 6.71 -16.56
N MET A 280 22.81 6.17 -17.43
CA MET A 280 24.17 5.85 -17.01
C MET A 280 24.80 7.11 -16.45
N ARG A 281 25.17 7.11 -15.16
CA ARG A 281 26.00 8.18 -14.60
C ARG A 281 27.33 8.14 -15.36
N HIS A 282 27.54 9.07 -16.27
CA HIS A 282 28.87 9.31 -16.82
C HIS A 282 29.76 9.77 -15.65
N VAL A 283 30.57 8.85 -15.14
CA VAL A 283 31.65 9.19 -14.23
C VAL A 283 32.66 9.99 -15.05
N HIS A 284 32.60 11.31 -14.95
CA HIS A 284 33.65 12.17 -15.52
C HIS A 284 34.90 11.91 -14.76
N TRP A 285 35.76 11.04 -15.30
CA TRP A 285 37.16 10.94 -14.89
C TRP A 285 37.84 12.27 -15.24
N ARG A 286 37.96 13.17 -14.28
CA ARG A 286 38.87 14.33 -14.39
C ARG A 286 40.26 13.76 -14.45
N ARG A 287 40.86 13.74 -15.67
CA ARG A 287 42.29 13.56 -15.84
C ARG A 287 43.01 14.72 -15.16
N THR A 288 43.56 14.53 -13.98
CA THR A 288 44.52 15.46 -13.37
C THR A 288 45.76 15.45 -14.24
N ARG A 289 45.94 16.51 -15.04
CA ARG A 289 47.22 16.80 -15.70
C ARG A 289 48.22 17.10 -14.60
N ARG A 290 49.16 16.17 -14.38
CA ARG A 290 50.40 16.50 -13.66
C ARG A 290 51.17 17.44 -14.55
N SER A 291 51.29 18.70 -14.14
CA SER A 291 52.29 19.64 -14.66
C SER A 291 53.67 19.14 -14.27
N ARG A 292 54.48 18.72 -15.23
CA ARG A 292 55.92 18.61 -15.08
C ARG A 292 56.47 20.02 -15.19
N THR A 293 57.01 20.54 -14.09
CA THR A 293 57.91 21.68 -14.09
C THR A 293 59.32 21.13 -14.30
N VAL A 294 60.01 21.71 -15.29
CA VAL A 294 61.45 21.58 -15.53
C VAL A 294 62.16 22.57 -14.64
#